data_2437803b5d1c5724f1334adb70e37040
#
_entry.id   2437803b5d1c5724f1334adb70e37040
#
_cell.length_a   1.000
_cell.length_b   1.000
_cell.length_c   1.000
_cell.angle_alpha   90.00
_cell.angle_beta   90.00
_cell.angle_gamma   90.00
#
_symmetry.space_group_name_H-M   'P 1'
#
loop_
_entity.id
_entity.type
_entity.pdbx_description
1 polymer ?
#
loop_
_entity_poly.entity_id
_entity_poly.type
_entity_poly.pdbx_seq_one_letter_code
_entity_poly.pdbx_strand_id
1 'polypeptide(L)'
;MQKRSKVEKYTAEILAIAKDDRHGYSQVNRNGNPDYDCSSLVIAVVDNSGIPVKQNGASYTGNMLLSFLRSGFKDVTNTVNLSTGAGLKAGDILLTPHKHTEIYVGSGKRCGAHASETGGKTGKKGDQTGNEISVKRYCNYPWKYVLRYVEH
;
A
#
# COMPACT_ATOMS: atom_id res chain seq x y z
N MET A 1 -23.72 15.88 5.30
CA MET A 1 -22.34 15.38 5.49
C MET A 1 -22.01 14.38 4.39
N GLN A 2 -20.95 14.64 3.67
CA GLN A 2 -20.54 13.73 2.61
C GLN A 2 -19.89 12.47 3.19
N LYS A 3 -20.25 11.34 2.64
CA LYS A 3 -19.63 10.08 2.99
C LYS A 3 -18.24 10.01 2.36
N ARG A 4 -17.23 9.63 3.16
CA ARG A 4 -15.88 9.48 2.65
C ARG A 4 -15.83 8.34 1.63
N SER A 5 -15.16 8.54 0.49
CA SER A 5 -15.01 7.50 -0.51
C SER A 5 -14.13 6.36 0.02
N LYS A 6 -14.21 5.19 -0.62
CA LYS A 6 -13.37 4.05 -0.23
C LYS A 6 -11.89 4.39 -0.38
N VAL A 7 -11.53 5.11 -1.45
CA VAL A 7 -10.16 5.57 -1.68
C VAL A 7 -9.69 6.49 -0.54
N GLU A 8 -10.52 7.44 -0.14
CA GLU A 8 -10.19 8.32 0.98
C GLU A 8 -10.03 7.54 2.29
N LYS A 9 -10.88 6.52 2.50
CA LYS A 9 -10.81 5.69 3.70
C LYS A 9 -9.48 4.95 3.80
N TYR A 10 -9.08 4.24 2.74
CA TYR A 10 -7.85 3.46 2.85
C TYR A 10 -6.61 4.34 2.83
N THR A 11 -6.65 5.46 2.13
CA THR A 11 -5.54 6.42 2.13
C THR A 11 -5.34 6.99 3.54
N ALA A 12 -6.43 7.38 4.20
CA ALA A 12 -6.37 7.89 5.57
C ALA A 12 -5.90 6.81 6.56
N GLU A 13 -6.33 5.57 6.36
CA GLU A 13 -5.94 4.47 7.25
C GLU A 13 -4.46 4.16 7.16
N ILE A 14 -3.89 4.08 5.93
CA ILE A 14 -2.46 3.80 5.79
C ILE A 14 -1.60 4.92 6.39
N LEU A 15 -2.05 6.17 6.25
CA LEU A 15 -1.36 7.31 6.86
C LEU A 15 -1.41 7.24 8.39
N ALA A 16 -2.55 6.83 8.96
CA ALA A 16 -2.70 6.67 10.40
C ALA A 16 -1.79 5.56 10.93
N ILE A 17 -1.69 4.44 10.22
CA ILE A 17 -0.80 3.33 10.59
C ILE A 17 0.66 3.78 10.53
N ALA A 18 1.03 4.57 9.53
CA ALA A 18 2.40 5.08 9.42
C ALA A 18 2.80 5.97 10.58
N LYS A 19 1.84 6.62 11.22
CA LYS A 19 2.08 7.46 12.40
C LYS A 19 2.01 6.69 13.71
N ASP A 20 1.53 5.45 13.68
CA ASP A 20 1.36 4.63 14.88
C ASP A 20 2.61 3.79 15.13
N ASP A 21 3.32 4.11 16.19
CA ASP A 21 4.60 3.51 16.56
C ASP A 21 4.49 2.06 17.05
N ARG A 22 3.26 1.51 17.11
CA ARG A 22 3.04 0.13 17.55
C ARG A 22 3.21 -0.88 16.43
N HIS A 23 3.34 -0.43 15.18
CA HIS A 23 3.46 -1.30 14.00
C HIS A 23 4.87 -1.24 13.44
N GLY A 24 5.41 -2.39 13.05
CA GLY A 24 6.70 -2.51 12.41
C GLY A 24 6.60 -3.35 11.15
N TYR A 25 7.74 -3.69 10.58
CA TYR A 25 7.83 -4.52 9.39
C TYR A 25 8.09 -5.98 9.77
N SER A 26 7.29 -6.90 9.25
CA SER A 26 7.52 -8.35 9.41
C SER A 26 6.90 -9.12 8.25
N GLN A 27 7.69 -10.03 7.67
CA GLN A 27 7.18 -10.97 6.67
C GLN A 27 6.56 -12.21 7.33
N VAL A 28 6.76 -12.39 8.63
CA VAL A 28 6.23 -13.53 9.41
C VAL A 28 4.93 -13.15 10.11
N ASN A 29 4.93 -12.02 10.85
CA ASN A 29 3.76 -11.55 11.59
C ASN A 29 3.11 -10.38 10.83
N ARG A 30 2.54 -10.68 9.67
CA ARG A 30 2.18 -9.69 8.67
C ARG A 30 0.72 -9.23 8.71
N ASN A 31 -0.01 -9.55 9.76
CA ASN A 31 -1.46 -9.27 9.82
C ASN A 31 -1.82 -7.98 10.58
N GLY A 32 -0.83 -7.15 10.89
CA GLY A 32 -1.08 -5.90 11.60
C GLY A 32 -1.25 -6.02 13.10
N ASN A 33 -0.90 -7.16 13.67
CA ASN A 33 -1.01 -7.41 15.10
C ASN A 33 0.36 -7.86 15.66
N PRO A 34 1.31 -6.95 15.86
CA PRO A 34 1.24 -5.53 15.51
C PRO A 34 1.87 -5.16 14.14
N ASP A 35 2.52 -6.10 13.46
CA ASP A 35 3.42 -5.79 12.34
C ASP A 35 2.81 -6.09 10.97
N TYR A 36 3.34 -5.42 9.94
CA TYR A 36 2.94 -5.62 8.54
C TYR A 36 4.16 -5.83 7.66
N ASP A 37 3.98 -6.52 6.53
CA ASP A 37 4.89 -6.39 5.40
C ASP A 37 4.23 -5.47 4.35
N CYS A 38 4.93 -5.22 3.20
CA CYS A 38 4.42 -4.26 2.22
C CYS A 38 3.05 -4.64 1.67
N SER A 39 2.86 -5.90 1.28
CA SER A 39 1.60 -6.33 0.68
C SER A 39 0.49 -6.46 1.72
N SER A 40 0.77 -6.99 2.91
CA SER A 40 -0.27 -7.16 3.92
C SER A 40 -0.83 -5.81 4.38
N LEU A 41 0.02 -4.79 4.46
CA LEU A 41 -0.43 -3.44 4.81
C LEU A 41 -1.38 -2.88 3.75
N VAL A 42 -0.97 -2.89 2.49
CA VAL A 42 -1.79 -2.35 1.39
C VAL A 42 -3.09 -3.14 1.28
N ILE A 43 -3.02 -4.46 1.30
CA ILE A 43 -4.20 -5.32 1.21
C ILE A 43 -5.16 -5.05 2.36
N ALA A 44 -4.64 -4.94 3.59
CA ALA A 44 -5.48 -4.74 4.77
C ALA A 44 -6.24 -3.41 4.72
N VAL A 45 -5.58 -2.31 4.38
CA VAL A 45 -6.26 -1.00 4.37
C VAL A 45 -7.28 -0.92 3.24
N VAL A 46 -6.99 -1.50 2.08
CA VAL A 46 -7.92 -1.52 0.95
C VAL A 46 -9.15 -2.38 1.31
N ASP A 47 -8.91 -3.57 1.86
CA ASP A 47 -10.00 -4.47 2.27
C ASP A 47 -10.90 -3.84 3.34
N ASN A 48 -10.29 -3.20 4.32
CA ASN A 48 -11.03 -2.53 5.41
C ASN A 48 -11.90 -1.38 4.92
N SER A 49 -11.57 -0.78 3.77
CA SER A 49 -12.37 0.31 3.20
C SER A 49 -13.66 -0.18 2.53
N GLY A 50 -13.84 -1.49 2.40
CA GLY A 50 -15.01 -2.08 1.77
C GLY A 50 -14.75 -2.60 0.35
N ILE A 51 -13.49 -2.65 -0.09
CA ILE A 51 -13.12 -3.21 -1.39
C ILE A 51 -12.64 -4.64 -1.15
N PRO A 52 -13.35 -5.69 -1.63
CA PRO A 52 -13.12 -7.06 -1.18
C PRO A 52 -11.91 -7.72 -1.86
N VAL A 53 -10.73 -7.14 -1.71
CA VAL A 53 -9.52 -7.66 -2.34
C VAL A 53 -9.08 -9.01 -1.76
N LYS A 54 -9.25 -9.19 -0.44
CA LYS A 54 -8.92 -10.48 0.19
C LYS A 54 -9.84 -11.60 -0.29
N GLN A 55 -11.14 -11.33 -0.38
CA GLN A 55 -12.12 -12.27 -0.89
C GLN A 55 -11.80 -12.67 -2.33
N ASN A 56 -11.26 -11.74 -3.11
CA ASN A 56 -10.87 -11.97 -4.51
C ASN A 56 -9.47 -12.53 -4.67
N GLY A 57 -8.82 -12.93 -3.58
CA GLY A 57 -7.59 -13.70 -3.60
C GLY A 57 -6.31 -12.98 -3.22
N ALA A 58 -6.38 -11.70 -2.80
CA ALA A 58 -5.18 -10.96 -2.45
C ALA A 58 -4.55 -11.49 -1.16
N SER A 59 -3.28 -11.84 -1.22
CA SER A 59 -2.52 -12.28 -0.03
C SER A 59 -1.06 -11.81 -0.06
N TYR A 60 -0.49 -11.52 -1.21
CA TYR A 60 0.89 -11.02 -1.33
C TYR A 60 1.04 -10.29 -2.68
N THR A 61 2.22 -9.69 -2.91
CA THR A 61 2.43 -8.88 -4.13
C THR A 61 2.20 -9.65 -5.42
N GLY A 62 2.49 -10.95 -5.43
CA GLY A 62 2.39 -11.76 -6.65
C GLY A 62 0.97 -11.98 -7.16
N ASN A 63 -0.04 -11.88 -6.29
CA ASN A 63 -1.44 -12.05 -6.70
C ASN A 63 -2.26 -10.75 -6.63
N MET A 64 -1.63 -9.63 -6.28
CA MET A 64 -2.35 -8.35 -6.14
C MET A 64 -2.93 -7.85 -7.46
N LEU A 65 -2.21 -8.00 -8.57
CA LEU A 65 -2.69 -7.49 -9.86
C LEU A 65 -4.07 -8.05 -10.18
N LEU A 66 -4.21 -9.37 -10.22
CA LEU A 66 -5.48 -10.01 -10.57
C LEU A 66 -6.58 -9.75 -9.53
N SER A 67 -6.25 -9.85 -8.25
CA SER A 67 -7.24 -9.67 -7.19
C SER A 67 -7.75 -8.24 -7.13
N PHE A 68 -6.89 -7.25 -7.33
CA PHE A 68 -7.31 -5.85 -7.36
C PHE A 68 -8.12 -5.53 -8.62
N LEU A 69 -7.72 -6.05 -9.78
CA LEU A 69 -8.52 -5.88 -11.01
C LEU A 69 -9.91 -6.48 -10.85
N ARG A 70 -10.04 -7.63 -10.20
CA ARG A 70 -11.33 -8.27 -9.92
C ARG A 70 -12.17 -7.48 -8.92
N SER A 71 -11.53 -6.62 -8.13
CA SER A 71 -12.19 -5.85 -7.07
C SER A 71 -12.59 -4.44 -7.49
N GLY A 72 -12.40 -4.09 -8.77
CA GLY A 72 -12.81 -2.78 -9.31
C GLY A 72 -11.70 -1.81 -9.56
N PHE A 73 -10.44 -2.23 -9.45
CA PHE A 73 -9.29 -1.41 -9.86
C PHE A 73 -9.06 -1.52 -11.36
N LYS A 74 -8.47 -0.47 -11.91
CA LYS A 74 -8.04 -0.39 -13.30
C LYS A 74 -6.54 -0.23 -13.37
N ASP A 75 -5.89 -0.85 -14.36
CA ASP A 75 -4.48 -0.61 -14.66
C ASP A 75 -4.36 0.71 -15.42
N VAL A 76 -3.78 1.70 -14.79
CA VAL A 76 -3.60 3.05 -15.36
C VAL A 76 -2.13 3.37 -15.62
N THR A 77 -1.28 2.36 -15.64
CA THR A 77 0.17 2.53 -15.80
C THR A 77 0.52 3.40 -17.01
N ASN A 78 -0.18 3.21 -18.12
CA ASN A 78 0.09 3.97 -19.36
C ASN A 78 -0.32 5.45 -19.30
N THR A 79 -1.05 5.86 -18.27
CA THR A 79 -1.47 7.26 -18.11
C THR A 79 -0.58 8.03 -17.14
N VAL A 80 0.44 7.36 -16.59
CA VAL A 80 1.30 7.89 -15.54
C VAL A 80 2.74 7.94 -16.05
N ASN A 81 3.47 9.01 -15.71
CA ASN A 81 4.91 9.05 -15.91
C ASN A 81 5.58 8.47 -14.65
N LEU A 82 6.06 7.23 -14.75
CA LEU A 82 6.65 6.54 -13.60
C LEU A 82 7.93 7.21 -13.08
N SER A 83 8.68 7.88 -13.95
CA SER A 83 9.91 8.55 -13.55
C SER A 83 9.66 9.75 -12.65
N THR A 84 8.59 10.51 -12.93
CA THR A 84 8.30 11.76 -12.19
C THR A 84 7.11 11.64 -11.26
N GLY A 85 6.23 10.64 -11.48
CA GLY A 85 4.96 10.53 -10.78
C GLY A 85 3.84 11.38 -11.35
N ALA A 86 4.08 12.06 -12.49
CA ALA A 86 3.05 12.87 -13.12
C ALA A 86 1.87 11.98 -13.55
N GLY A 87 0.66 12.39 -13.21
CA GLY A 87 -0.56 11.64 -13.50
C GLY A 87 -1.03 10.72 -12.38
N LEU A 88 -0.22 10.53 -11.34
CA LEU A 88 -0.63 9.76 -10.17
C LEU A 88 -1.70 10.52 -9.37
N LYS A 89 -2.62 9.78 -8.79
CA LYS A 89 -3.67 10.33 -7.91
C LYS A 89 -3.63 9.62 -6.56
N ALA A 90 -4.00 10.36 -5.52
CA ALA A 90 -4.06 9.79 -4.16
C ALA A 90 -4.91 8.51 -4.17
N GLY A 91 -4.37 7.44 -3.59
CA GLY A 91 -5.01 6.14 -3.57
C GLY A 91 -4.54 5.20 -4.67
N ASP A 92 -3.73 5.65 -5.62
CA ASP A 92 -3.17 4.76 -6.62
C ASP A 92 -2.25 3.74 -5.96
N ILE A 93 -2.37 2.47 -6.37
CA ILE A 93 -1.54 1.38 -5.87
C ILE A 93 -0.33 1.24 -6.77
N LEU A 94 0.85 1.40 -6.18
CA LEU A 94 2.13 1.22 -6.85
C LEU A 94 2.56 -0.23 -6.62
N LEU A 95 2.82 -0.98 -7.69
CA LEU A 95 3.04 -2.42 -7.59
C LEU A 95 4.17 -2.91 -8.48
N THR A 96 5.10 -3.66 -7.89
CA THR A 96 6.04 -4.51 -8.61
C THR A 96 5.84 -5.93 -8.08
N PRO A 97 5.15 -6.81 -8.83
CA PRO A 97 4.82 -8.15 -8.36
C PRO A 97 6.06 -8.91 -7.88
N HIS A 98 5.89 -9.65 -6.78
CA HIS A 98 6.94 -10.44 -6.13
C HIS A 98 8.08 -9.61 -5.51
N LYS A 99 7.92 -8.26 -5.45
CA LYS A 99 8.96 -7.39 -4.92
C LYS A 99 8.43 -6.38 -3.90
N HIS A 100 7.53 -5.47 -4.33
CA HIS A 100 7.13 -4.38 -3.43
C HIS A 100 5.83 -3.74 -3.87
N THR A 101 5.11 -3.14 -2.92
CA THR A 101 3.91 -2.35 -3.19
C THR A 101 3.77 -1.24 -2.14
N GLU A 102 3.24 -0.10 -2.58
CA GLU A 102 2.92 1.04 -1.72
C GLU A 102 1.68 1.74 -2.26
N ILE A 103 1.14 2.69 -1.51
CA ILE A 103 0.04 3.54 -1.95
C ILE A 103 0.57 4.95 -2.18
N TYR A 104 0.27 5.51 -3.35
CA TYR A 104 0.51 6.93 -3.60
C TYR A 104 -0.54 7.72 -2.83
N VAL A 105 -0.10 8.57 -1.90
CA VAL A 105 -1.02 9.27 -0.98
C VAL A 105 -1.28 10.72 -1.37
N GLY A 106 -0.81 11.12 -2.55
CA GLY A 106 -0.96 12.49 -3.03
C GLY A 106 0.23 13.36 -2.70
N SER A 107 0.27 14.56 -3.27
CA SER A 107 1.30 15.59 -3.00
C SER A 107 2.73 15.10 -3.24
N GLY A 108 2.91 14.19 -4.19
CA GLY A 108 4.23 13.66 -4.53
C GLY A 108 4.78 12.67 -3.50
N LYS A 109 3.91 12.00 -2.72
CA LYS A 109 4.35 11.13 -1.64
C LYS A 109 3.74 9.73 -1.75
N ARG A 110 4.50 8.74 -1.29
CA ARG A 110 4.09 7.34 -1.22
C ARG A 110 4.15 6.86 0.23
N CYS A 111 3.31 5.88 0.56
CA CYS A 111 3.24 5.34 1.92
C CYS A 111 3.19 3.82 1.85
N GLY A 112 3.99 3.16 2.69
CA GLY A 112 4.02 1.71 2.75
C GLY A 112 4.97 1.18 3.80
N ALA A 113 5.01 -0.14 3.90
CA ALA A 113 5.91 -0.84 4.80
C ALA A 113 7.22 -1.15 4.06
N HIS A 114 8.32 -0.78 4.68
CA HIS A 114 9.67 -0.97 4.16
C HIS A 114 10.39 -2.03 5.00
N ALA A 115 11.64 -2.37 4.64
CA ALA A 115 12.42 -3.31 5.44
C ALA A 115 12.57 -2.81 6.88
N SER A 116 12.71 -3.75 7.84
CA SER A 116 12.92 -3.40 9.25
C SER A 116 14.18 -2.55 9.40
N GLU A 117 14.27 -1.80 10.50
CA GLU A 117 15.43 -0.93 10.75
C GLU A 117 16.75 -1.70 10.83
N THR A 118 16.71 -2.99 11.14
CA THR A 118 17.91 -3.82 11.18
C THR A 118 18.28 -4.36 9.79
N GLY A 119 17.46 -4.07 8.76
CA GLY A 119 17.68 -4.58 7.42
C GLY A 119 17.24 -6.03 7.21
N GLY A 120 16.75 -6.69 8.25
CA GLY A 120 16.27 -8.06 8.18
C GLY A 120 14.83 -8.16 7.70
N LYS A 121 14.36 -9.39 7.50
CA LYS A 121 12.99 -9.67 7.08
C LYS A 121 11.98 -9.46 8.20
N THR A 122 12.42 -9.50 9.45
CA THR A 122 11.60 -9.31 10.63
C THR A 122 12.33 -8.40 11.59
N GLY A 123 11.72 -7.28 11.95
CA GLY A 123 12.26 -6.40 12.96
C GLY A 123 11.81 -6.83 14.34
N LYS A 124 12.16 -6.05 15.34
CA LYS A 124 11.68 -6.25 16.70
C LYS A 124 10.16 -6.03 16.70
N LYS A 125 9.42 -6.92 17.35
CA LYS A 125 7.97 -6.85 17.38
C LYS A 125 7.49 -5.50 17.91
N GLY A 126 6.64 -4.81 17.16
CA GLY A 126 6.12 -3.50 17.52
C GLY A 126 7.13 -2.38 17.41
N ASP A 127 8.33 -2.66 16.92
CA ASP A 127 9.41 -1.68 16.82
C ASP A 127 9.26 -0.88 15.52
N GLN A 128 8.97 0.39 15.67
CA GLN A 128 8.81 1.29 14.53
C GLN A 128 9.42 2.64 14.89
N THR A 129 10.44 3.04 14.12
CA THR A 129 11.10 4.33 14.31
C THR A 129 10.60 5.40 13.32
N GLY A 130 9.58 5.05 12.50
CA GLY A 130 9.10 5.89 11.43
C GLY A 130 9.72 5.55 10.08
N ASN A 131 10.56 4.54 10.02
CA ASN A 131 11.23 4.11 8.79
C ASN A 131 10.66 2.84 8.20
N GLU A 132 10.07 1.96 9.00
CA GLU A 132 9.52 0.68 8.53
C GLU A 132 8.18 0.85 7.83
N ILE A 133 7.27 1.62 8.44
CA ILE A 133 6.02 2.04 7.81
C ILE A 133 6.06 3.56 7.79
N SER A 134 6.18 4.13 6.60
CA SER A 134 6.46 5.56 6.50
C SER A 134 5.93 6.18 5.22
N VAL A 135 5.83 7.51 5.25
CA VAL A 135 5.51 8.33 4.09
C VAL A 135 6.83 8.90 3.57
N LYS A 136 7.10 8.69 2.28
CA LYS A 136 8.32 9.16 1.63
C LYS A 136 7.99 9.85 0.33
N ARG A 137 8.92 10.68 -0.16
CA ARG A 137 8.80 11.29 -1.48
C ARG A 137 8.67 10.18 -2.53
N TYR A 138 7.82 10.43 -3.53
CA TYR A 138 7.66 9.49 -4.63
C TYR A 138 9.01 9.25 -5.33
N CYS A 139 9.28 7.99 -5.63
CA CYS A 139 10.37 7.60 -6.54
C CYS A 139 9.92 6.40 -7.36
N ASN A 140 10.58 6.20 -8.52
CA ASN A 140 10.33 5.01 -9.34
C ASN A 140 11.17 3.85 -8.81
N TYR A 141 10.54 2.91 -8.20
CA TYR A 141 11.16 1.77 -7.47
C TYR A 141 12.04 0.85 -8.32
N PRO A 142 11.76 0.29 -9.59
CA PRO A 142 10.78 0.71 -10.60
C PRO A 142 9.42 0.00 -10.46
N TRP A 143 8.38 0.78 -10.54
CA TRP A 143 7.02 0.25 -10.49
C TRP A 143 6.64 -0.36 -11.83
N LYS A 144 6.00 -1.52 -11.79
CA LYS A 144 5.55 -2.21 -13.00
C LYS A 144 4.11 -1.88 -13.33
N TYR A 145 3.28 -1.67 -12.30
CA TYR A 145 1.86 -1.37 -12.45
C TYR A 145 1.45 -0.22 -11.54
N VAL A 146 0.50 0.57 -12.02
CA VAL A 146 -0.25 1.54 -11.20
C VAL A 146 -1.72 1.17 -11.32
N LEU A 147 -2.36 0.86 -10.20
CA LEU A 147 -3.75 0.42 -10.16
C LEU A 147 -4.59 1.50 -9.50
N ARG A 148 -5.70 1.87 -10.13
CA ARG A 148 -6.60 2.92 -9.62
C ARG A 148 -8.00 2.36 -9.43
N TYR A 149 -8.55 2.54 -8.22
CA TYR A 149 -9.90 2.13 -7.94
C TYR A 149 -10.90 3.05 -8.65
N VAL A 150 -11.88 2.44 -9.31
CA VAL A 150 -12.98 3.17 -9.94
C VAL A 150 -14.17 3.12 -8.98
N GLU A 151 -14.55 4.29 -8.44
CA GLU A 151 -15.70 4.36 -7.53
C GLU A 151 -16.99 4.02 -8.26
N HIS A 152 -17.83 3.25 -7.58
CA HIS A 152 -19.13 2.82 -8.12
C HIS A 152 -20.28 3.40 -7.33
#